data_ff48661434f2e4ec47bd29cf8970e768
#
_entry.id   ff48661434f2e4ec47bd29cf8970e768
#
_cell.length_a   1.000
_cell.length_b   1.000
_cell.length_c   1.000
_cell.angle_alpha   90.00
_cell.angle_beta   90.00
_cell.angle_gamma   90.00
#
_symmetry.space_group_name_H-M   'P 1'
#
loop_
_entity.id
_entity.type
_entity.pdbx_description
1 polymer ?
#
loop_
_entity_poly.entity_id
_entity_poly.type
_entity_poly.pdbx_seq_one_letter_code
_entity_poly.pdbx_strand_id
1 'polypeptide(L)'
;MNSTPLLLTISEVTNTGSNGEPQRVPSQVERTPTAAQRIERRRRRQRRRLLPLALLLVIIAGVITWQLDAGTSAKAPHALAASTTTSTSLPPTTTTSTTDPGLLPQTSVEPPIDASLQTALAPLWSAIVTGSPPVAQPVFFPQTAYLQMKMGQIPDPASDYSGRLLAFYDLDIAAYHQALGTGAATAKLLGVDAAATDAAYVPAGTCENGIGYWHLPGVRFVYEEGGNEQSFAVASLISWRGVWYVVHLGPNPRPTNVGTVDQPADGAGTPGPAGGC
;
A
#
# COMPACT_ATOMS: atom_id res chain seq x y z
N MET A 1 -17.04 -57.10 33.00
CA MET A 1 -17.91 -56.56 34.03
C MET A 1 -18.43 -55.22 33.56
N ASN A 2 -19.64 -55.30 33.14
CA ASN A 2 -20.70 -54.29 32.98
C ASN A 2 -20.36 -52.84 32.53
N SER A 3 -20.59 -52.66 31.24
CA SER A 3 -20.84 -51.36 30.62
C SER A 3 -22.31 -50.98 30.76
N THR A 4 -22.57 -49.73 31.19
CA THR A 4 -23.94 -49.15 31.14
C THR A 4 -23.93 -47.94 30.23
N PRO A 5 -24.77 -47.84 29.20
CA PRO A 5 -24.90 -46.65 28.37
C PRO A 5 -25.93 -45.68 28.98
N LEU A 6 -25.56 -44.40 29.06
CA LEU A 6 -26.44 -43.30 29.39
C LEU A 6 -27.32 -42.93 28.20
N LEU A 7 -28.63 -43.13 28.41
CA LEU A 7 -29.70 -42.65 27.47
C LEU A 7 -29.93 -41.16 27.72
N LEU A 8 -29.73 -40.33 26.72
CA LEU A 8 -30.15 -38.95 26.67
C LEU A 8 -31.61 -38.88 26.20
N THR A 9 -32.50 -38.47 27.10
CA THR A 9 -33.92 -38.23 26.84
C THR A 9 -34.07 -36.87 26.20
N ILE A 10 -34.60 -36.82 24.97
CA ILE A 10 -34.98 -35.61 24.30
C ILE A 10 -36.44 -35.30 24.73
N SER A 11 -36.63 -34.17 25.42
CA SER A 11 -37.97 -33.67 25.77
C SER A 11 -38.48 -32.86 24.57
N GLU A 12 -39.52 -33.38 23.97
CA GLU A 12 -40.36 -32.71 22.97
C GLU A 12 -41.27 -31.69 23.68
N VAL A 13 -41.07 -30.39 23.36
CA VAL A 13 -41.99 -29.34 23.79
C VAL A 13 -42.99 -29.12 22.66
N THR A 14 -44.18 -29.68 22.81
CA THR A 14 -45.36 -29.37 22.00
C THR A 14 -45.89 -28.02 22.43
N ASN A 15 -45.84 -27.04 21.54
CA ASN A 15 -46.58 -25.77 21.70
C ASN A 15 -47.81 -25.78 20.79
N THR A 16 -48.97 -25.99 21.38
CA THR A 16 -50.29 -25.88 20.75
C THR A 16 -50.83 -24.46 20.92
N GLY A 17 -51.19 -23.84 19.80
CA GLY A 17 -52.28 -22.86 19.82
C GLY A 17 -51.94 -21.47 19.36
N SER A 18 -52.34 -21.08 18.19
CA SER A 18 -53.33 -20.02 17.94
C SER A 18 -53.39 -19.69 16.44
N ASN A 19 -54.58 -19.71 15.89
CA ASN A 19 -54.96 -19.37 14.52
C ASN A 19 -54.43 -17.96 14.15
N GLY A 20 -53.54 -17.87 13.21
CA GLY A 20 -53.09 -16.66 12.56
C GLY A 20 -52.91 -16.92 11.07
N GLU A 21 -53.87 -16.44 10.28
CA GLU A 21 -53.90 -16.44 8.83
C GLU A 21 -52.59 -15.85 8.25
N PRO A 22 -51.88 -16.48 7.29
CA PRO A 22 -50.66 -15.92 6.73
C PRO A 22 -51.03 -14.74 5.82
N GLN A 23 -50.74 -13.53 6.28
CA GLN A 23 -50.75 -12.34 5.43
C GLN A 23 -49.76 -12.53 4.28
N ARG A 24 -50.26 -12.63 3.05
CA ARG A 24 -49.45 -12.56 1.82
C ARG A 24 -48.83 -11.18 1.72
N VAL A 25 -47.55 -11.12 1.95
CA VAL A 25 -46.71 -9.97 1.57
C VAL A 25 -46.73 -9.88 0.05
N PRO A 26 -47.16 -8.75 -0.57
CA PRO A 26 -47.15 -8.60 -2.02
C PRO A 26 -45.72 -8.63 -2.51
N SER A 27 -45.38 -9.60 -3.36
CA SER A 27 -44.12 -9.70 -4.08
C SER A 27 -43.89 -8.39 -4.83
N GLN A 28 -42.85 -7.64 -4.49
CA GLN A 28 -42.40 -6.50 -5.24
C GLN A 28 -41.94 -7.02 -6.61
N VAL A 29 -42.79 -6.82 -7.62
CA VAL A 29 -42.43 -7.08 -9.02
C VAL A 29 -41.33 -6.11 -9.37
N GLU A 30 -40.09 -6.61 -9.42
CA GLU A 30 -38.92 -5.89 -9.85
C GLU A 30 -39.09 -5.50 -11.32
N ARG A 31 -39.57 -4.27 -11.55
CA ARG A 31 -39.79 -3.74 -12.91
C ARG A 31 -38.41 -3.53 -13.56
N THR A 32 -38.07 -4.39 -14.48
CA THR A 32 -36.87 -4.20 -15.34
C THR A 32 -36.94 -2.83 -16.01
N PRO A 33 -35.87 -2.01 -15.90
CA PRO A 33 -35.85 -0.67 -16.45
C PRO A 33 -35.98 -0.69 -17.98
N THR A 34 -36.85 0.13 -18.51
CA THR A 34 -37.12 0.25 -19.95
C THR A 34 -35.87 0.73 -20.71
N ALA A 35 -35.77 0.42 -22.01
CA ALA A 35 -34.66 0.84 -22.85
C ALA A 35 -34.39 2.36 -22.79
N ALA A 36 -35.43 3.18 -22.73
CA ALA A 36 -35.34 4.63 -22.56
C ALA A 36 -34.63 5.04 -21.25
N GLN A 37 -34.95 4.39 -20.13
CA GLN A 37 -34.32 4.65 -18.82
C GLN A 37 -32.85 4.25 -18.81
N ARG A 38 -32.44 3.21 -19.55
CA ARG A 38 -31.04 2.81 -19.70
C ARG A 38 -30.24 3.84 -20.50
N ILE A 39 -30.82 4.42 -21.57
CA ILE A 39 -30.18 5.46 -22.39
C ILE A 39 -29.99 6.74 -21.57
N GLU A 40 -30.97 7.14 -20.79
CA GLU A 40 -30.89 8.35 -19.97
C GLU A 40 -29.84 8.23 -18.84
N ARG A 41 -29.75 7.06 -18.21
CA ARG A 41 -28.68 6.77 -17.23
C ARG A 41 -27.27 6.81 -17.83
N ARG A 42 -27.09 6.33 -19.09
CA ARG A 42 -25.83 6.44 -19.82
C ARG A 42 -25.45 7.89 -20.13
N ARG A 43 -26.42 8.73 -20.58
CA ARG A 43 -26.20 10.15 -20.85
C ARG A 43 -25.82 10.94 -19.58
N ARG A 44 -26.46 10.65 -18.44
CA ARG A 44 -26.10 11.30 -17.16
C ARG A 44 -24.69 10.91 -16.68
N ARG A 45 -24.27 9.66 -16.89
CA ARG A 45 -22.90 9.22 -16.56
C ARG A 45 -21.83 9.87 -17.46
N GLN A 46 -22.11 10.04 -18.77
CA GLN A 46 -21.19 10.72 -19.67
C GLN A 46 -21.05 12.23 -19.32
N ARG A 47 -22.15 12.93 -19.01
CA ARG A 47 -22.10 14.34 -18.61
C ARG A 47 -21.29 14.56 -17.32
N ARG A 48 -21.37 13.65 -16.35
CA ARG A 48 -20.58 13.74 -15.13
C ARG A 48 -19.08 13.50 -15.34
N ARG A 49 -18.67 12.81 -16.41
CA ARG A 49 -17.26 12.58 -16.75
C ARG A 49 -16.63 13.74 -17.54
N LEU A 50 -17.42 14.53 -18.25
CA LEU A 50 -16.93 15.64 -19.06
C LEU A 50 -16.76 16.95 -18.26
N LEU A 51 -17.50 17.13 -17.16
CA LEU A 51 -17.41 18.31 -16.30
C LEU A 51 -16.02 18.53 -15.68
N PRO A 52 -15.34 17.50 -15.12
CA PRO A 52 -13.99 17.70 -14.56
C PRO A 52 -12.93 17.97 -15.61
N LEU A 53 -13.10 17.47 -16.86
CA LEU A 53 -12.15 17.70 -17.94
C LEU A 53 -12.16 19.15 -18.43
N ALA A 54 -13.34 19.78 -18.51
CA ALA A 54 -13.48 21.18 -18.87
C ALA A 54 -12.87 22.12 -17.81
N LEU A 55 -13.02 21.79 -16.52
CA LEU A 55 -12.44 22.54 -15.43
C LEU A 55 -10.90 22.46 -15.43
N LEU A 56 -10.35 21.29 -15.73
CA LEU A 56 -8.91 21.08 -15.83
C LEU A 56 -8.27 21.94 -16.93
N LEU A 57 -8.90 22.03 -18.10
CA LEU A 57 -8.42 22.84 -19.22
C LEU A 57 -8.38 24.36 -18.88
N VAL A 58 -9.33 24.85 -18.10
CA VAL A 58 -9.34 26.25 -17.67
C VAL A 58 -8.20 26.55 -16.69
N ILE A 59 -7.89 25.62 -15.79
CA ILE A 59 -6.77 25.75 -14.83
C ILE A 59 -5.42 25.75 -15.56
N ILE A 60 -5.23 24.88 -16.56
CA ILE A 60 -3.99 24.79 -17.34
C ILE A 60 -3.76 26.07 -18.14
N ALA A 61 -4.80 26.64 -18.74
CA ALA A 61 -4.71 27.90 -19.46
C ALA A 61 -4.34 29.09 -18.54
N GLY A 62 -4.84 29.10 -17.30
CA GLY A 62 -4.52 30.14 -16.31
C GLY A 62 -3.07 30.09 -15.82
N VAL A 63 -2.49 28.89 -15.67
CA VAL A 63 -1.09 28.73 -15.22
C VAL A 63 -0.10 29.11 -16.31
N ILE A 64 -0.40 28.86 -17.58
CA ILE A 64 0.49 29.20 -18.71
C ILE A 64 0.57 30.74 -18.88
N THR A 65 -0.51 31.49 -18.68
CA THR A 65 -0.49 32.96 -18.78
C THR A 65 0.29 33.59 -17.63
N TRP A 66 0.32 32.99 -16.46
CA TRP A 66 1.05 33.52 -15.30
C TRP A 66 2.58 33.32 -15.43
N GLN A 67 3.04 32.27 -16.11
CA GLN A 67 4.47 32.00 -16.32
C GLN A 67 5.12 32.88 -17.39
N LEU A 68 4.37 33.47 -18.29
CA LEU A 68 4.91 34.33 -19.37
C LEU A 68 5.20 35.76 -18.92
N ASP A 69 4.70 36.19 -17.77
CA ASP A 69 4.84 37.56 -17.27
C ASP A 69 6.00 37.76 -16.26
N ALA A 70 6.71 36.70 -15.88
CA ALA A 70 7.78 36.72 -14.86
C ALA A 70 9.21 36.85 -15.42
N GLY A 71 9.39 37.24 -16.68
CA GLY A 71 10.69 37.25 -17.35
C GLY A 71 11.14 38.57 -17.91
N THR A 72 11.46 39.59 -17.09
CA THR A 72 12.41 40.65 -17.52
C THR A 72 13.01 41.37 -16.31
N SER A 73 14.33 41.52 -16.40
CA SER A 73 15.23 42.50 -15.75
C SER A 73 15.93 42.05 -14.44
N ALA A 74 17.24 41.78 -14.59
CA ALA A 74 18.24 42.52 -13.87
C ALA A 74 19.63 42.30 -14.47
N LYS A 75 20.21 43.38 -14.89
CA LYS A 75 21.56 43.61 -15.45
C LYS A 75 22.58 43.59 -14.32
N ALA A 76 23.65 42.81 -14.43
CA ALA A 76 24.78 42.79 -13.52
C ALA A 76 25.83 43.86 -13.84
N PRO A 77 26.51 44.42 -12.85
CA PRO A 77 27.80 45.04 -13.07
C PRO A 77 28.97 44.11 -12.67
N HIS A 78 29.98 44.13 -13.51
CA HIS A 78 31.28 43.43 -13.33
C HIS A 78 32.05 43.99 -12.12
N ALA A 79 32.60 43.10 -11.28
CA ALA A 79 33.77 43.40 -10.45
C ALA A 79 34.75 42.27 -10.53
N LEU A 80 35.95 42.56 -11.06
CA LEU A 80 37.11 41.67 -11.06
C LEU A 80 37.66 41.61 -9.61
N ALA A 81 37.68 40.44 -9.02
CA ALA A 81 38.47 40.18 -7.83
C ALA A 81 39.41 38.98 -8.10
N ALA A 82 40.69 39.19 -7.91
CA ALA A 82 41.73 38.20 -8.06
C ALA A 82 41.58 37.11 -6.99
N SER A 83 41.40 35.86 -7.42
CA SER A 83 41.31 34.70 -6.54
C SER A 83 42.69 34.08 -6.34
N THR A 84 43.17 34.14 -5.12
CA THR A 84 44.32 33.36 -4.63
C THR A 84 43.83 31.90 -4.49
N THR A 85 44.35 31.01 -5.30
CA THR A 85 44.09 29.57 -5.23
C THR A 85 44.82 28.94 -4.05
N THR A 86 44.12 28.76 -2.94
CA THR A 86 44.54 27.81 -1.90
C THR A 86 43.98 26.44 -2.26
N SER A 87 44.84 25.54 -2.76
CA SER A 87 44.52 24.13 -2.98
C SER A 87 44.32 23.44 -1.64
N THR A 88 43.05 23.41 -1.16
CA THR A 88 42.68 22.52 -0.09
C THR A 88 42.38 21.14 -0.70
N SER A 89 43.27 20.20 -0.49
CA SER A 89 43.06 18.79 -0.83
C SER A 89 41.90 18.25 -0.01
N LEU A 90 40.76 18.07 -0.66
CA LEU A 90 39.64 17.35 -0.08
C LEU A 90 40.03 15.88 0.14
N PRO A 91 39.70 15.27 1.29
CA PRO A 91 39.90 13.85 1.48
C PRO A 91 39.12 13.06 0.40
N PRO A 92 39.65 11.92 -0.06
CA PRO A 92 38.98 11.14 -1.07
C PRO A 92 37.60 10.74 -0.54
N THR A 93 36.55 11.28 -1.16
CA THR A 93 35.19 10.81 -0.95
C THR A 93 35.16 9.38 -1.45
N THR A 94 35.17 8.42 -0.54
CA THR A 94 34.93 7.01 -0.85
C THR A 94 33.49 6.92 -1.36
N THR A 95 33.30 7.01 -2.66
CA THR A 95 32.02 6.72 -3.31
C THR A 95 31.81 5.22 -3.15
N THR A 96 31.12 4.81 -2.10
CA THR A 96 30.59 3.45 -1.99
C THR A 96 29.57 3.30 -3.12
N SER A 97 30.01 2.70 -4.23
CA SER A 97 29.11 2.32 -5.32
C SER A 97 28.17 1.26 -4.79
N THR A 98 27.02 1.69 -4.30
CA THR A 98 25.98 0.78 -3.86
C THR A 98 25.38 0.14 -5.10
N THR A 99 25.82 -1.07 -5.42
CA THR A 99 25.22 -1.85 -6.51
C THR A 99 23.74 -2.07 -6.17
N ASP A 100 22.84 -1.76 -7.11
CA ASP A 100 21.42 -2.04 -6.97
C ASP A 100 21.22 -3.54 -6.67
N PRO A 101 20.69 -3.92 -5.51
CA PRO A 101 20.53 -5.31 -5.11
C PRO A 101 19.63 -6.09 -6.07
N GLY A 102 18.71 -5.41 -6.75
CA GLY A 102 17.83 -6.02 -7.73
C GLY A 102 18.52 -6.46 -9.02
N LEU A 103 19.75 -5.98 -9.31
CA LEU A 103 20.54 -6.46 -10.44
C LEU A 103 21.20 -7.82 -10.17
N LEU A 104 21.30 -8.22 -8.92
CA LEU A 104 21.93 -9.48 -8.54
C LEU A 104 20.87 -10.59 -8.49
N PRO A 105 21.23 -11.85 -8.79
CA PRO A 105 20.26 -12.95 -8.76
C PRO A 105 19.74 -13.18 -7.34
N GLN A 106 18.47 -13.62 -7.26
CA GLN A 106 17.79 -13.96 -6.02
C GLN A 106 18.49 -15.12 -5.30
N THR A 107 18.33 -15.16 -3.99
CA THR A 107 18.73 -16.28 -3.13
C THR A 107 17.53 -16.84 -2.37
N SER A 108 17.64 -18.08 -1.89
CA SER A 108 16.61 -18.71 -1.05
C SER A 108 16.79 -18.40 0.45
N VAL A 109 17.66 -17.48 0.80
CA VAL A 109 17.92 -17.09 2.19
C VAL A 109 16.68 -16.41 2.75
N GLU A 110 16.17 -16.93 3.86
CA GLU A 110 15.11 -16.28 4.64
C GLU A 110 15.71 -15.07 5.36
N PRO A 111 15.12 -13.86 5.19
CA PRO A 111 15.58 -12.71 5.96
C PRO A 111 15.20 -12.84 7.44
N PRO A 112 15.97 -12.25 8.36
CA PRO A 112 15.65 -12.28 9.79
C PRO A 112 14.34 -11.53 10.07
N ILE A 113 13.60 -12.05 11.07
CA ILE A 113 12.40 -11.41 11.63
C ILE A 113 12.72 -11.13 13.11
N ASP A 114 13.49 -10.09 13.32
CA ASP A 114 13.95 -9.64 14.63
C ASP A 114 13.97 -8.10 14.70
N ALA A 115 14.63 -7.53 15.70
CA ALA A 115 14.72 -6.08 15.86
C ALA A 115 15.31 -5.35 14.64
N SER A 116 16.05 -6.03 13.76
CA SER A 116 16.58 -5.43 12.53
C SER A 116 15.48 -5.10 11.51
N LEU A 117 14.34 -5.82 11.55
CA LEU A 117 13.18 -5.54 10.70
C LEU A 117 12.62 -4.13 10.95
N GLN A 118 12.49 -3.72 12.21
CA GLN A 118 12.05 -2.36 12.54
C GLN A 118 13.02 -1.30 11.99
N THR A 119 14.32 -1.53 12.12
CA THR A 119 15.34 -0.62 11.57
C THR A 119 15.25 -0.55 10.04
N ALA A 120 15.09 -1.70 9.38
CA ALA A 120 14.96 -1.77 7.94
C ALA A 120 13.71 -1.04 7.43
N LEU A 121 12.60 -1.08 8.16
CA LEU A 121 11.34 -0.46 7.79
C LEU A 121 11.17 0.99 8.31
N ALA A 122 12.14 1.55 9.04
CA ALA A 122 12.08 2.92 9.54
C ALA A 122 11.84 3.99 8.46
N PRO A 123 12.38 3.88 7.22
CA PRO A 123 12.06 4.82 6.15
C PRO A 123 10.58 4.83 5.76
N LEU A 124 9.88 3.69 5.84
CA LEU A 124 8.44 3.63 5.59
C LEU A 124 7.67 4.46 6.64
N TRP A 125 8.00 4.29 7.93
CA TRP A 125 7.39 5.11 8.99
C TRP A 125 7.62 6.59 8.75
N SER A 126 8.85 6.99 8.43
CA SER A 126 9.20 8.37 8.12
C SER A 126 8.40 8.93 6.94
N ALA A 127 8.21 8.12 5.89
CA ALA A 127 7.40 8.51 4.73
C ALA A 127 5.92 8.72 5.10
N ILE A 128 5.37 7.84 5.93
CA ILE A 128 3.99 7.93 6.41
C ILE A 128 3.80 9.20 7.27
N VAL A 129 4.67 9.44 8.24
CA VAL A 129 4.60 10.62 9.10
C VAL A 129 4.74 11.92 8.33
N THR A 130 5.59 11.96 7.31
CA THR A 130 5.83 13.17 6.50
C THR A 130 4.92 13.28 5.28
N GLY A 131 4.14 12.26 4.95
CA GLY A 131 3.35 12.21 3.72
C GLY A 131 4.21 12.22 2.45
N SER A 132 5.45 11.71 2.50
CA SER A 132 6.44 11.81 1.43
C SER A 132 6.86 10.42 0.91
N PRO A 133 6.19 9.87 -0.13
CA PRO A 133 6.52 8.56 -0.69
C PRO A 133 8.00 8.34 -1.06
N PRO A 134 8.73 9.34 -1.61
CA PRO A 134 10.14 9.14 -1.96
C PRO A 134 11.04 8.72 -0.79
N VAL A 135 10.67 9.07 0.45
CA VAL A 135 11.42 8.68 1.66
C VAL A 135 11.39 7.17 1.88
N ALA A 136 10.32 6.51 1.47
CA ALA A 136 10.15 5.07 1.60
C ALA A 136 10.68 4.26 0.40
N GLN A 137 11.18 4.91 -0.64
CA GLN A 137 11.70 4.23 -1.83
C GLN A 137 12.74 3.15 -1.52
N PRO A 138 13.67 3.32 -0.55
CA PRO A 138 14.69 2.30 -0.25
C PRO A 138 14.13 0.99 0.31
N VAL A 139 12.94 1.00 0.89
CA VAL A 139 12.29 -0.18 1.48
C VAL A 139 11.21 -0.78 0.59
N PHE A 140 10.91 -0.13 -0.53
CA PHE A 140 10.01 -0.68 -1.53
C PHE A 140 10.74 -1.69 -2.42
N PHE A 141 10.04 -2.70 -2.92
CA PHE A 141 10.64 -3.77 -3.70
C PHE A 141 11.35 -3.22 -4.94
N PRO A 142 12.64 -3.50 -5.16
CA PRO A 142 13.41 -2.88 -6.23
C PRO A 142 12.85 -3.19 -7.61
N GLN A 143 12.77 -2.18 -8.49
CA GLN A 143 12.27 -2.36 -9.86
C GLN A 143 13.03 -3.42 -10.64
N THR A 144 14.36 -3.42 -10.53
CA THR A 144 15.23 -4.38 -11.22
C THR A 144 14.99 -5.82 -10.76
N ALA A 145 14.71 -6.03 -9.46
CA ALA A 145 14.29 -7.32 -8.92
C ALA A 145 12.89 -7.71 -9.44
N TYR A 146 11.97 -6.75 -9.46
CA TYR A 146 10.63 -6.98 -9.99
C TYR A 146 10.65 -7.42 -11.46
N LEU A 147 11.44 -6.76 -12.28
CA LEU A 147 11.59 -7.12 -13.69
C LEU A 147 12.12 -8.55 -13.85
N GLN A 148 13.10 -8.97 -13.06
CA GLN A 148 13.59 -10.36 -13.07
C GLN A 148 12.50 -11.34 -12.65
N MET A 149 11.76 -11.02 -11.59
CA MET A 149 10.72 -11.89 -11.04
C MET A 149 9.53 -12.07 -11.98
N LYS A 150 9.15 -11.01 -12.71
CA LYS A 150 7.98 -10.98 -13.60
C LYS A 150 8.29 -11.29 -15.07
N MET A 151 9.57 -11.42 -15.43
CA MET A 151 9.97 -11.71 -16.81
C MET A 151 9.32 -13.01 -17.32
N GLY A 152 8.60 -12.91 -18.45
CA GLY A 152 7.88 -14.05 -19.02
C GLY A 152 6.61 -14.47 -18.27
N GLN A 153 6.26 -13.80 -17.17
CA GLN A 153 5.05 -14.08 -16.39
C GLN A 153 3.92 -13.11 -16.73
N ILE A 154 4.26 -11.84 -16.97
CA ILE A 154 3.31 -10.81 -17.40
C ILE A 154 3.84 -10.08 -18.65
N PRO A 155 2.96 -9.47 -19.47
CA PRO A 155 3.37 -8.87 -20.75
C PRO A 155 4.37 -7.72 -20.64
N ASP A 156 4.16 -6.79 -19.68
CA ASP A 156 4.98 -5.59 -19.51
C ASP A 156 5.27 -5.32 -18.03
N PRO A 157 6.31 -5.98 -17.46
CA PRO A 157 6.66 -5.81 -16.06
C PRO A 157 7.08 -4.39 -15.70
N ALA A 158 7.68 -3.63 -16.62
CA ALA A 158 8.14 -2.28 -16.32
C ALA A 158 6.97 -1.31 -16.19
N SER A 159 6.00 -1.40 -17.09
CA SER A 159 4.76 -0.62 -17.02
C SER A 159 3.92 -0.99 -15.82
N ASP A 160 3.82 -2.29 -15.49
CA ASP A 160 3.09 -2.76 -14.32
C ASP A 160 3.74 -2.28 -13.01
N TYR A 161 5.07 -2.32 -12.91
CA TYR A 161 5.79 -1.80 -11.74
C TYR A 161 5.47 -0.33 -11.49
N SER A 162 5.64 0.53 -12.49
CA SER A 162 5.45 1.97 -12.32
C SER A 162 3.98 2.39 -12.26
N GLY A 163 3.14 1.84 -13.14
CA GLY A 163 1.74 2.25 -13.31
C GLY A 163 0.77 1.62 -12.30
N ARG A 164 1.13 0.51 -11.70
CA ARG A 164 0.31 -0.18 -10.71
C ARG A 164 1.00 -0.29 -9.35
N LEU A 165 2.12 -1.01 -9.28
CA LEU A 165 2.70 -1.40 -8.00
C LEU A 165 3.21 -0.18 -7.21
N LEU A 166 4.07 0.64 -7.83
CA LEU A 166 4.60 1.85 -7.23
C LEU A 166 3.50 2.90 -7.02
N ALA A 167 2.61 3.08 -8.01
CA ALA A 167 1.50 4.01 -7.89
C ALA A 167 0.57 3.66 -6.72
N PHE A 168 0.32 2.39 -6.45
CA PHE A 168 -0.45 1.96 -5.28
C PHE A 168 0.28 2.24 -3.98
N TYR A 169 1.59 2.00 -3.95
CA TYR A 169 2.42 2.30 -2.79
C TYR A 169 2.37 3.79 -2.42
N ASP A 170 2.48 4.66 -3.40
CA ASP A 170 2.40 6.12 -3.21
C ASP A 170 1.02 6.55 -2.69
N LEU A 171 -0.05 6.00 -3.27
CA LEU A 171 -1.43 6.24 -2.82
C LEU A 171 -1.65 5.76 -1.38
N ASP A 172 -1.10 4.60 -1.03
CA ASP A 172 -1.22 4.05 0.31
C ASP A 172 -0.47 4.90 1.34
N ILE A 173 0.76 5.32 1.06
CA ILE A 173 1.49 6.24 1.96
C ILE A 173 0.67 7.51 2.23
N ALA A 174 0.07 8.08 1.19
CA ALA A 174 -0.80 9.23 1.36
C ALA A 174 -2.04 8.94 2.22
N ALA A 175 -2.64 7.75 2.08
CA ALA A 175 -3.78 7.32 2.88
C ALA A 175 -3.40 7.10 4.36
N TYR A 176 -2.24 6.49 4.62
CA TYR A 176 -1.72 6.29 5.97
C TYR A 176 -1.39 7.64 6.64
N HIS A 177 -0.76 8.57 5.90
CA HIS A 177 -0.52 9.93 6.38
C HIS A 177 -1.83 10.64 6.71
N GLN A 178 -2.83 10.54 5.84
CA GLN A 178 -4.15 11.12 6.06
C GLN A 178 -4.86 10.52 7.29
N ALA A 179 -4.67 9.23 7.55
CA ALA A 179 -5.22 8.57 8.73
C ALA A 179 -4.62 9.11 10.02
N LEU A 180 -3.31 9.43 10.06
CA LEU A 180 -2.67 10.14 11.18
C LEU A 180 -3.17 11.59 11.32
N GLY A 181 -3.60 12.22 10.24
CA GLY A 181 -4.15 13.58 10.25
C GLY A 181 -3.24 14.60 10.94
N THR A 182 -3.79 15.39 11.85
CA THR A 182 -3.03 16.40 12.61
C THR A 182 -2.07 15.80 13.63
N GLY A 183 -2.24 14.52 13.98
CA GLY A 183 -1.37 13.78 14.89
C GLY A 183 -0.05 13.34 14.26
N ALA A 184 0.07 13.34 12.92
CA ALA A 184 1.23 12.84 12.20
C ALA A 184 2.57 13.41 12.72
N ALA A 185 2.61 14.71 13.02
CA ALA A 185 3.83 15.38 13.49
C ALA A 185 4.30 14.92 14.88
N THR A 186 3.43 14.31 15.68
CA THR A 186 3.68 13.87 17.05
C THR A 186 3.58 12.35 17.22
N ALA A 187 3.13 11.64 16.20
CA ALA A 187 3.04 10.19 16.20
C ALA A 187 4.42 9.55 16.38
N LYS A 188 4.50 8.56 17.25
CA LYS A 188 5.76 7.86 17.60
C LYS A 188 5.62 6.38 17.32
N LEU A 189 6.52 5.84 16.50
CA LEU A 189 6.62 4.40 16.31
C LEU A 189 7.06 3.75 17.64
N LEU A 190 6.27 2.82 18.14
CA LEU A 190 6.57 2.02 19.33
C LEU A 190 7.27 0.71 18.95
N GLY A 191 6.84 0.10 17.85
CA GLY A 191 7.40 -1.16 17.39
C GLY A 191 6.92 -1.57 16.00
N VAL A 192 7.59 -2.58 15.47
CA VAL A 192 7.17 -3.31 14.28
C VAL A 192 7.03 -4.77 14.66
N ASP A 193 5.80 -5.26 14.68
CA ASP A 193 5.47 -6.62 15.08
C ASP A 193 5.21 -7.50 13.87
N ALA A 194 5.78 -8.69 13.88
CA ALA A 194 5.62 -9.67 12.83
C ALA A 194 5.50 -11.08 13.42
N ALA A 195 4.61 -11.88 12.85
CA ALA A 195 4.50 -13.28 13.21
C ALA A 195 5.47 -14.11 12.35
N ALA A 196 6.61 -14.48 12.92
CA ALA A 196 7.62 -15.26 12.20
C ALA A 196 7.08 -16.61 11.69
N THR A 197 6.06 -17.17 12.34
CA THR A 197 5.37 -18.39 11.90
C THR A 197 4.57 -18.23 10.62
N ASP A 198 4.28 -16.99 10.22
CA ASP A 198 3.54 -16.68 8.99
C ASP A 198 4.47 -16.44 7.80
N ALA A 199 5.79 -16.38 8.03
CA ALA A 199 6.75 -16.35 6.95
C ALA A 199 6.73 -17.68 6.19
N ALA A 200 6.56 -17.61 4.87
CA ALA A 200 6.46 -18.79 4.03
C ALA A 200 7.26 -18.59 2.74
N TYR A 201 7.92 -19.67 2.30
CA TYR A 201 8.56 -19.67 0.99
C TYR A 201 7.52 -19.90 -0.10
N VAL A 202 7.45 -18.99 -1.05
CA VAL A 202 6.59 -19.05 -2.23
C VAL A 202 7.44 -19.55 -3.41
N PRO A 203 7.14 -20.71 -3.99
CA PRO A 203 7.94 -21.26 -5.08
C PRO A 203 7.71 -20.51 -6.40
N ALA A 204 8.69 -20.60 -7.30
CA ALA A 204 8.56 -20.10 -8.66
C ALA A 204 7.30 -20.68 -9.35
N GLY A 205 6.66 -19.88 -10.21
CA GLY A 205 5.40 -20.25 -10.88
C GLY A 205 4.14 -19.93 -10.08
N THR A 206 4.29 -19.45 -8.84
CA THR A 206 3.16 -18.99 -8.01
C THR A 206 3.02 -17.47 -8.12
N CYS A 207 1.77 -16.95 -8.13
CA CYS A 207 1.49 -15.51 -8.14
C CYS A 207 2.10 -14.75 -9.33
N GLU A 208 2.17 -15.40 -10.49
CA GLU A 208 2.82 -14.83 -11.69
C GLU A 208 4.27 -14.38 -11.40
N ASN A 209 5.03 -15.14 -10.61
CA ASN A 209 6.43 -14.90 -10.33
C ASN A 209 7.28 -16.07 -10.85
N GLY A 210 8.24 -15.75 -11.71
CA GLY A 210 9.17 -16.76 -12.27
C GLY A 210 10.29 -17.16 -11.31
N ILE A 211 10.41 -16.49 -10.16
CA ILE A 211 11.46 -16.69 -9.16
C ILE A 211 10.80 -16.85 -7.79
N GLY A 212 11.24 -17.84 -7.00
CA GLY A 212 10.76 -18.07 -5.65
C GLY A 212 11.28 -17.01 -4.66
N TYR A 213 10.54 -16.77 -3.57
CA TYR A 213 10.84 -15.76 -2.55
C TYR A 213 10.21 -16.14 -1.22
N TRP A 214 10.68 -15.56 -0.13
CA TRP A 214 9.98 -15.58 1.15
C TRP A 214 8.94 -14.48 1.19
N HIS A 215 7.76 -14.79 1.72
CA HIS A 215 6.64 -13.88 1.94
C HIS A 215 6.37 -13.76 3.43
N LEU A 216 6.18 -12.54 3.91
CA LEU A 216 5.79 -12.22 5.29
C LEU A 216 4.57 -11.28 5.24
N PRO A 217 3.36 -11.80 5.52
CA PRO A 217 2.13 -11.02 5.50
C PRO A 217 1.88 -10.27 6.82
N GLY A 218 1.09 -9.20 6.76
CA GLY A 218 0.45 -8.58 7.91
C GLY A 218 1.40 -8.07 8.98
N VAL A 219 2.56 -7.52 8.60
CA VAL A 219 3.48 -6.89 9.54
C VAL A 219 2.85 -5.64 10.12
N ARG A 220 2.81 -5.51 11.47
CA ARG A 220 2.14 -4.41 12.17
C ARG A 220 3.12 -3.31 12.54
N PHE A 221 2.76 -2.08 12.23
CA PHE A 221 3.37 -0.88 12.80
C PHE A 221 2.53 -0.45 14.00
N VAL A 222 3.09 -0.55 15.19
CA VAL A 222 2.47 -0.11 16.45
C VAL A 222 3.00 1.27 16.78
N TYR A 223 2.13 2.24 17.03
CA TYR A 223 2.51 3.63 17.25
C TYR A 223 1.63 4.29 18.31
N GLU A 224 2.14 5.36 18.90
CA GLU A 224 1.42 6.23 19.82
C GLU A 224 1.02 7.50 19.09
N GLU A 225 -0.25 7.87 19.19
CA GLU A 225 -0.78 9.14 18.72
C GLU A 225 -1.77 9.72 19.72
N GLY A 226 -1.54 10.98 20.12
CA GLY A 226 -2.41 11.63 21.10
C GLY A 226 -2.53 10.91 22.45
N GLY A 227 -1.51 10.13 22.82
CA GLY A 227 -1.49 9.34 24.06
C GLY A 227 -2.23 7.99 23.96
N ASN A 228 -2.68 7.62 22.76
CA ASN A 228 -3.32 6.32 22.50
C ASN A 228 -2.41 5.45 21.65
N GLU A 229 -2.32 4.16 22.00
CA GLU A 229 -1.68 3.16 21.17
C GLU A 229 -2.61 2.76 20.05
N GLN A 230 -2.06 2.73 18.83
CA GLN A 230 -2.76 2.34 17.62
C GLN A 230 -1.83 1.51 16.73
N SER A 231 -2.39 0.89 15.73
CA SER A 231 -1.59 0.15 14.77
C SER A 231 -2.28 0.03 13.41
N PHE A 232 -1.47 -0.28 12.40
CA PHE A 232 -1.91 -0.70 11.08
C PHE A 232 -1.00 -1.80 10.55
N ALA A 233 -1.48 -2.57 9.57
CA ALA A 233 -0.67 -3.59 8.93
C ALA A 233 0.01 -3.07 7.65
N VAL A 234 1.11 -3.71 7.28
CA VAL A 234 1.70 -3.73 5.95
C VAL A 234 1.27 -5.06 5.33
N ALA A 235 0.51 -5.01 4.25
CA ALA A 235 -0.16 -6.20 3.73
C ALA A 235 0.83 -7.31 3.31
N SER A 236 1.94 -6.95 2.64
CA SER A 236 2.91 -7.95 2.17
C SER A 236 4.32 -7.40 2.12
N LEU A 237 5.22 -8.13 2.78
CA LEU A 237 6.66 -8.06 2.54
C LEU A 237 7.10 -9.27 1.73
N ILE A 238 8.04 -9.08 0.80
CA ILE A 238 8.70 -10.18 0.10
C ILE A 238 10.21 -10.03 0.19
N SER A 239 10.91 -11.16 0.10
CA SER A 239 12.36 -11.17 0.19
C SER A 239 13.03 -10.96 -1.16
N TRP A 240 14.15 -10.24 -1.13
CA TRP A 240 15.14 -10.29 -2.20
C TRP A 240 16.54 -10.39 -1.57
N ARG A 241 17.26 -11.47 -1.86
CA ARG A 241 18.63 -11.71 -1.36
C ARG A 241 18.77 -11.61 0.16
N GLY A 242 17.83 -12.17 0.90
CA GLY A 242 17.86 -12.16 2.37
C GLY A 242 17.50 -10.81 3.01
N VAL A 243 16.84 -9.91 2.27
CA VAL A 243 16.32 -8.64 2.77
C VAL A 243 14.81 -8.57 2.53
N TRP A 244 14.07 -8.07 3.51
CA TRP A 244 12.64 -7.79 3.36
C TRP A 244 12.38 -6.47 2.67
N TYR A 245 11.45 -6.47 1.73
CA TYR A 245 10.95 -5.29 1.02
C TYR A 245 9.43 -5.25 1.03
N VAL A 246 8.84 -4.07 1.11
CA VAL A 246 7.40 -3.88 0.94
C VAL A 246 7.04 -4.09 -0.52
N VAL A 247 6.07 -4.95 -0.79
CA VAL A 247 5.47 -5.11 -2.13
C VAL A 247 4.05 -4.60 -2.17
N HIS A 248 3.29 -4.77 -1.07
CA HIS A 248 1.97 -4.18 -0.88
C HIS A 248 1.89 -3.55 0.50
N LEU A 249 1.71 -2.23 0.56
CA LEU A 249 1.48 -1.51 1.81
C LEU A 249 0.02 -1.65 2.23
N GLY A 250 -0.91 -1.28 1.37
CA GLY A 250 -2.33 -1.49 1.57
C GLY A 250 -2.80 -2.87 1.10
N PRO A 251 -4.10 -3.18 1.31
CA PRO A 251 -4.66 -4.49 1.02
C PRO A 251 -4.52 -4.89 -0.46
N ASN A 252 -4.26 -6.17 -0.71
CA ASN A 252 -4.18 -6.75 -2.03
C ASN A 252 -4.92 -8.11 -2.07
N PRO A 253 -5.88 -8.35 -2.98
CA PRO A 253 -6.31 -7.43 -4.03
C PRO A 253 -7.11 -6.23 -3.49
N ARG A 254 -7.15 -5.15 -4.27
CA ARG A 254 -7.95 -3.97 -3.97
C ARG A 254 -9.03 -3.71 -5.05
N PRO A 255 -10.22 -3.22 -4.66
CA PRO A 255 -11.33 -3.04 -5.61
C PRO A 255 -11.19 -1.79 -6.49
N THR A 256 -10.36 -0.83 -6.10
CA THR A 256 -10.22 0.49 -6.76
C THR A 256 -8.78 1.02 -6.63
N ASN A 257 -8.42 1.97 -7.49
CA ASN A 257 -7.13 2.69 -7.42
C ASN A 257 -7.21 3.83 -6.40
N VAL A 258 -7.51 3.48 -5.14
CA VAL A 258 -7.58 4.42 -4.01
C VAL A 258 -6.64 3.91 -2.93
N GLY A 259 -5.83 4.80 -2.36
CA GLY A 259 -4.99 4.46 -1.22
C GLY A 259 -5.82 3.99 -0.03
N THR A 260 -5.38 2.93 0.62
CA THR A 260 -6.13 2.28 1.70
C THR A 260 -5.20 1.83 2.79
N VAL A 261 -5.54 2.16 4.04
CA VAL A 261 -4.84 1.65 5.23
C VAL A 261 -5.24 0.20 5.45
N ASP A 262 -4.26 -0.69 5.58
CA ASP A 262 -4.51 -2.11 5.84
C ASP A 262 -4.72 -2.36 7.33
N GLN A 263 -5.82 -3.01 7.67
CA GLN A 263 -6.17 -3.48 9.02
C GLN A 263 -5.86 -2.45 10.14
N PRO A 264 -6.37 -1.21 10.09
CA PRO A 264 -6.19 -0.27 11.19
C PRO A 264 -6.85 -0.81 12.46
N ALA A 265 -6.20 -0.62 13.61
CA ALA A 265 -6.73 -1.08 14.90
C ALA A 265 -6.33 -0.17 16.03
N ASP A 266 -7.18 -0.10 17.07
CA ASP A 266 -6.82 0.42 18.38
C ASP A 266 -5.89 -0.59 19.07
N GLY A 267 -4.81 -0.10 19.72
CA GLY A 267 -3.77 -0.93 20.31
C GLY A 267 -2.84 -1.61 19.29
N ALA A 268 -2.03 -2.57 19.76
CA ALA A 268 -1.04 -3.25 18.94
C ALA A 268 -1.63 -4.06 17.77
N GLY A 269 -2.87 -4.51 17.89
CA GLY A 269 -3.47 -5.43 16.93
C GLY A 269 -2.80 -6.81 16.93
N THR A 270 -3.10 -7.62 15.93
CA THR A 270 -2.49 -8.94 15.75
C THR A 270 -1.76 -8.98 14.41
N PRO A 271 -0.45 -9.32 14.37
CA PRO A 271 0.25 -9.52 13.11
C PRO A 271 -0.27 -10.76 12.36
N GLY A 272 -0.08 -10.76 11.02
CA GLY A 272 -0.51 -11.85 10.12
C GLY A 272 -2.00 -11.87 9.82
N PRO A 273 -2.49 -12.92 9.09
CA PRO A 273 -2.35 -12.92 7.66
C PRO A 273 -3.34 -11.97 7.01
N ALA A 274 -2.84 -11.09 6.21
CA ALA A 274 -3.65 -10.47 5.20
C ALA A 274 -2.87 -10.46 3.93
N GLY A 275 -3.13 -10.17 2.87
CA GLY A 275 -2.25 -10.07 1.71
C GLY A 275 -1.76 -11.44 1.21
N GLY A 276 -2.42 -11.92 0.24
CA GLY A 276 -1.93 -12.99 -0.61
C GLY A 276 -1.43 -12.43 -1.93
N CYS A 277 -1.11 -13.26 -2.79
CA CYS A 277 -0.97 -12.88 -4.16
C CYS A 277 -2.32 -12.83 -4.87
#